data_2da1ad774461e2310f1bdb6542d456a2
#
_entry.id   2da1ad774461e2310f1bdb6542d456a2
#
_cell.length_a   1.000
_cell.length_b   1.000
_cell.length_c   1.000
_cell.angle_alpha   90.00
_cell.angle_beta   90.00
_cell.angle_gamma   90.00
#
_symmetry.space_group_name_H-M   'P 1'
#
loop_
_entity.id
_entity.type
_entity.pdbx_description
1 polymer ?
#
loop_
_entity_poly.entity_id
_entity_poly.type
_entity_poly.pdbx_seq_one_letter_code
_entity_poly.pdbx_strand_id
1 'polypeptide(L)'
;TLCRHDLPIICYSDYKDNKITKAFYGRILIEKAAAFLFYRKEGKTKDLIHALKYKGHQQIGTFIGDWFGVILKDSNEFKDIDCIIPVPLHPKKQKQRGYNQLTTFGLSLSKHLNKPYITNVLIRTSASKTQTFKQRFERFSNNDTKFSIADISSLKNKHILLIDDVITTGATLESCCKELLIAENIKISIVTMAYTE
;
A
#
# COMPACT_ATOMS: atom_id res chain seq x y z
N THR A 1 -8.31 25.91 5.38
CA THR A 1 -9.41 25.05 4.89
C THR A 1 -9.10 24.67 3.47
N LEU A 2 -8.61 23.44 3.24
CA LEU A 2 -8.44 22.92 1.89
C LEU A 2 -9.84 22.71 1.28
N CYS A 3 -10.12 23.45 0.21
CA CYS A 3 -11.38 23.28 -0.49
C CYS A 3 -11.36 21.91 -1.18
N ARG A 4 -12.35 21.04 -0.90
CA ARG A 4 -12.45 19.69 -1.51
C ARG A 4 -12.45 19.74 -3.04
N HIS A 5 -12.99 20.81 -3.62
CA HIS A 5 -13.07 21.03 -5.06
C HIS A 5 -11.71 21.23 -5.76
N ASP A 6 -10.65 21.54 -5.00
CA ASP A 6 -9.33 21.82 -5.56
C ASP A 6 -8.37 20.63 -5.56
N LEU A 7 -8.80 19.48 -5.06
CA LEU A 7 -7.96 18.28 -5.06
C LEU A 7 -8.07 17.55 -6.40
N PRO A 8 -6.95 17.14 -7.01
CA PRO A 8 -6.93 16.42 -8.28
C PRO A 8 -7.32 14.95 -8.08
N ILE A 9 -8.61 14.69 -7.90
CA ILE A 9 -9.14 13.34 -7.69
C ILE A 9 -9.06 12.55 -8.98
N ILE A 10 -8.71 11.26 -8.86
CA ILE A 10 -8.71 10.32 -9.98
C ILE A 10 -10.06 9.60 -10.03
N CYS A 11 -10.74 9.70 -11.17
CA CYS A 11 -11.95 8.93 -11.43
C CYS A 11 -11.59 7.71 -12.29
N TYR A 12 -12.04 6.53 -11.89
CA TYR A 12 -11.81 5.28 -12.61
C TYR A 12 -13.09 4.83 -13.33
N SER A 13 -12.96 4.48 -14.60
CA SER A 13 -13.96 3.72 -15.35
C SER A 13 -13.75 2.21 -15.18
N ASP A 14 -12.50 1.80 -14.95
CA ASP A 14 -12.12 0.40 -14.72
C ASP A 14 -10.99 0.30 -13.71
N TYR A 15 -11.17 -0.53 -12.68
CA TYR A 15 -10.15 -0.79 -11.66
C TYR A 15 -9.19 -1.92 -12.04
N LYS A 16 -9.53 -2.73 -13.05
CA LYS A 16 -8.70 -3.83 -13.57
C LYS A 16 -7.79 -3.39 -14.71
N ASP A 17 -8.24 -2.46 -15.53
CA ASP A 17 -7.47 -1.90 -16.66
C ASP A 17 -7.36 -0.38 -16.56
N ASN A 18 -6.29 0.10 -15.95
CA ASN A 18 -5.98 1.52 -15.81
C ASN A 18 -4.46 1.75 -15.83
N LYS A 19 -4.04 3.02 -15.77
CA LYS A 19 -2.60 3.39 -15.80
C LYS A 19 -1.80 2.74 -14.68
N ILE A 20 -2.42 2.53 -13.50
CA ILE A 20 -1.71 1.94 -12.35
C ILE A 20 -1.52 0.44 -12.57
N THR A 21 -2.55 -0.29 -12.98
CA THR A 21 -2.42 -1.73 -13.27
C THR A 21 -1.42 -1.97 -14.39
N LYS A 22 -1.44 -1.13 -15.45
CA LYS A 22 -0.49 -1.21 -16.56
C LYS A 22 0.97 -1.02 -16.14
N ALA A 23 1.23 -0.23 -15.10
CA ALA A 23 2.57 -0.06 -14.56
C ALA A 23 3.16 -1.35 -13.96
N PHE A 24 2.33 -2.34 -13.65
CA PHE A 24 2.74 -3.64 -13.11
C PHE A 24 2.73 -4.78 -14.15
N TYR A 25 2.27 -4.54 -15.38
CA TYR A 25 2.23 -5.56 -16.44
C TYR A 25 3.62 -6.15 -16.70
N GLY A 26 3.69 -7.48 -16.79
CA GLY A 26 4.93 -8.22 -16.97
C GLY A 26 5.86 -8.25 -15.75
N ARG A 27 5.50 -7.60 -14.64
CA ARG A 27 6.29 -7.55 -13.40
C ARG A 27 5.66 -8.38 -12.29
N ILE A 28 4.40 -8.15 -12.00
CA ILE A 28 3.58 -8.86 -11.01
C ILE A 28 2.13 -8.92 -11.48
N LEU A 29 1.41 -9.95 -11.03
CA LEU A 29 -0.04 -10.06 -11.24
C LEU A 29 -0.77 -9.36 -10.10
N ILE A 30 -1.61 -8.38 -10.45
CA ILE A 30 -2.53 -7.72 -9.52
C ILE A 30 -3.95 -7.76 -10.10
N GLU A 31 -4.95 -7.87 -9.23
CA GLU A 31 -6.36 -7.97 -9.63
C GLU A 31 -6.94 -6.59 -9.99
N LYS A 32 -6.71 -5.61 -9.13
CA LYS A 32 -7.25 -4.25 -9.26
C LYS A 32 -6.29 -3.23 -8.67
N ALA A 33 -6.31 -2.01 -9.19
CA ALA A 33 -5.56 -0.92 -8.56
C ALA A 33 -6.31 0.40 -8.65
N ALA A 34 -6.12 1.24 -7.62
CA ALA A 34 -6.62 2.60 -7.58
C ALA A 34 -5.71 3.52 -6.74
N ALA A 35 -5.71 4.80 -7.09
CA ALA A 35 -5.16 5.87 -6.26
C ALA A 35 -6.18 7.00 -6.15
N PHE A 36 -6.22 7.68 -5.01
CA PHE A 36 -7.22 8.72 -4.80
C PHE A 36 -6.89 10.01 -5.55
N LEU A 37 -5.62 10.47 -5.48
CA LEU A 37 -5.20 11.77 -5.98
C LEU A 37 -4.08 11.64 -7.02
N PHE A 38 -4.05 12.55 -7.98
CA PHE A 38 -2.85 12.78 -8.77
C PHE A 38 -1.78 13.46 -7.93
N TYR A 39 -0.55 12.92 -7.96
CA TYR A 39 0.62 13.52 -7.33
C TYR A 39 1.44 14.28 -8.36
N ARG A 40 1.61 15.57 -8.15
CA ARG A 40 2.51 16.43 -8.95
C ARG A 40 3.62 16.97 -8.04
N LYS A 41 4.81 17.22 -8.62
CA LYS A 41 5.97 17.77 -7.88
C LYS A 41 5.64 19.12 -7.23
N GLU A 42 4.77 19.89 -7.86
CA GLU A 42 4.22 21.14 -7.34
C GLU A 42 2.71 21.00 -7.25
N GLY A 43 2.15 21.17 -6.04
CA GLY A 43 0.71 21.08 -5.87
C GLY A 43 0.24 20.59 -4.51
N LYS A 44 -1.04 20.77 -4.25
CA LYS A 44 -1.72 20.49 -2.97
C LYS A 44 -1.53 19.06 -2.47
N THR A 45 -1.52 18.07 -3.37
CA THR A 45 -1.31 16.66 -3.02
C THR A 45 0.06 16.44 -2.39
N LYS A 46 1.13 17.04 -2.95
CA LYS A 46 2.49 16.97 -2.37
C LYS A 46 2.48 17.54 -0.95
N ASP A 47 1.85 18.71 -0.75
CA ASP A 47 1.84 19.38 0.54
C ASP A 47 1.08 18.57 1.60
N LEU A 48 -0.04 17.93 1.22
CA LEU A 48 -0.80 17.02 2.06
C LEU A 48 0.04 15.81 2.48
N ILE A 49 0.64 15.11 1.50
CA ILE A 49 1.46 13.92 1.78
C ILE A 49 2.71 14.30 2.59
N HIS A 50 3.31 15.45 2.33
CA HIS A 50 4.45 15.95 3.12
C HIS A 50 4.04 16.28 4.57
N ALA A 51 2.91 16.95 4.77
CA ALA A 51 2.40 17.26 6.11
C ALA A 51 2.05 15.98 6.88
N LEU A 52 1.45 14.98 6.21
CA LEU A 52 1.20 13.66 6.79
C LEU A 52 2.51 12.94 7.16
N LYS A 53 3.56 13.01 6.32
CA LYS A 53 4.82 12.30 6.55
C LYS A 53 5.74 12.96 7.58
N TYR A 54 5.73 14.29 7.69
CA TYR A 54 6.80 15.04 8.39
C TYR A 54 6.31 16.07 9.40
N LYS A 55 5.02 16.44 9.39
CA LYS A 55 4.46 17.45 10.30
C LYS A 55 3.48 16.89 11.33
N GLY A 56 3.34 15.56 11.42
CA GLY A 56 2.44 14.93 12.40
C GLY A 56 0.95 15.02 12.09
N HIS A 57 0.55 15.53 10.92
CA HIS A 57 -0.86 15.75 10.56
C HIS A 57 -1.56 14.44 10.15
N GLN A 58 -1.69 13.50 11.09
CA GLN A 58 -2.28 12.17 10.85
C GLN A 58 -3.75 12.23 10.40
N GLN A 59 -4.50 13.29 10.76
CA GLN A 59 -5.88 13.55 10.30
C GLN A 59 -6.00 13.62 8.77
N ILE A 60 -4.91 13.91 8.04
CA ILE A 60 -4.90 13.88 6.58
C ILE A 60 -5.13 12.45 6.07
N GLY A 61 -4.52 11.45 6.72
CA GLY A 61 -4.75 10.05 6.38
C GLY A 61 -6.21 9.63 6.61
N THR A 62 -6.81 10.06 7.73
CA THR A 62 -8.24 9.85 8.00
C THR A 62 -9.11 10.51 6.94
N PHE A 63 -8.86 11.79 6.63
CA PHE A 63 -9.61 12.54 5.62
C PHE A 63 -9.59 11.89 4.24
N ILE A 64 -8.40 11.50 3.76
CA ILE A 64 -8.24 10.82 2.47
C ILE A 64 -8.91 9.44 2.53
N GLY A 65 -8.70 8.69 3.62
CA GLY A 65 -9.24 7.36 3.79
C GLY A 65 -10.76 7.32 3.88
N ASP A 66 -11.38 8.28 4.57
CA ASP A 66 -12.84 8.36 4.66
C ASP A 66 -13.45 8.71 3.30
N TRP A 67 -12.88 9.67 2.59
CA TRP A 67 -13.41 10.04 1.27
C TRP A 67 -13.22 8.92 0.25
N PHE A 68 -12.01 8.38 0.15
CA PHE A 68 -11.72 7.31 -0.80
C PHE A 68 -12.44 6.01 -0.44
N GLY A 69 -12.57 5.71 0.85
CA GLY A 69 -13.29 4.54 1.36
C GLY A 69 -14.76 4.50 0.93
N VAL A 70 -15.44 5.64 0.91
CA VAL A 70 -16.80 5.75 0.36
C VAL A 70 -16.81 5.42 -1.12
N ILE A 71 -15.91 6.00 -1.92
CA ILE A 71 -15.82 5.75 -3.37
C ILE A 71 -15.55 4.26 -3.66
N LEU A 72 -14.61 3.64 -2.94
CA LEU A 72 -14.29 2.23 -3.13
C LEU A 72 -15.45 1.30 -2.72
N LYS A 73 -16.16 1.65 -1.64
CA LYS A 73 -17.35 0.91 -1.21
C LYS A 73 -18.47 0.99 -2.24
N ASP A 74 -18.77 2.19 -2.72
CA ASP A 74 -19.88 2.42 -3.67
C ASP A 74 -19.59 1.80 -5.04
N SER A 75 -18.32 1.65 -5.43
CA SER A 75 -17.94 0.95 -6.66
C SER A 75 -18.26 -0.55 -6.65
N ASN A 76 -18.43 -1.18 -5.48
CA ASN A 76 -18.56 -2.63 -5.29
C ASN A 76 -17.38 -3.48 -5.81
N GLU A 77 -16.35 -2.85 -6.37
CA GLU A 77 -15.22 -3.57 -6.97
C GLU A 77 -14.29 -4.21 -5.94
N PHE A 78 -14.30 -3.70 -4.70
CA PHE A 78 -13.41 -4.16 -3.62
C PHE A 78 -14.14 -4.98 -2.53
N LYS A 79 -15.36 -5.47 -2.81
CA LYS A 79 -16.15 -6.26 -1.85
C LYS A 79 -15.54 -7.62 -1.50
N ASP A 80 -14.81 -8.21 -2.46
CA ASP A 80 -14.16 -9.52 -2.38
C ASP A 80 -12.79 -9.51 -1.67
N ILE A 81 -12.34 -8.35 -1.18
CA ILE A 81 -11.15 -8.23 -0.34
C ILE A 81 -11.37 -8.94 1.01
N ASP A 82 -10.37 -9.66 1.50
CA ASP A 82 -10.40 -10.29 2.82
C ASP A 82 -9.75 -9.46 3.91
N CYS A 83 -8.68 -8.75 3.59
CA CYS A 83 -7.95 -7.92 4.55
C CYS A 83 -7.18 -6.77 3.88
N ILE A 84 -6.84 -5.78 4.67
CA ILE A 84 -6.05 -4.61 4.26
C ILE A 84 -4.68 -4.69 4.95
N ILE A 85 -3.61 -4.66 4.16
CA ILE A 85 -2.23 -4.72 4.64
C ILE A 85 -1.48 -3.46 4.20
N PRO A 86 -0.90 -2.68 5.12
CA PRO A 86 -0.07 -1.54 4.75
C PRO A 86 1.33 -1.97 4.31
N VAL A 87 1.92 -1.24 3.37
CA VAL A 87 3.36 -1.30 3.13
C VAL A 87 4.10 -0.90 4.41
N PRO A 88 4.97 -1.76 4.96
CA PRO A 88 5.63 -1.49 6.22
C PRO A 88 6.68 -0.38 6.08
N LEU A 89 6.68 0.52 7.04
CA LEU A 89 7.65 1.60 7.12
C LEU A 89 9.02 1.07 7.59
N HIS A 90 10.10 1.63 7.06
CA HIS A 90 11.44 1.28 7.53
C HIS A 90 11.59 1.63 9.02
N PRO A 91 12.17 0.76 9.89
CA PRO A 91 12.26 0.97 11.34
C PRO A 91 12.88 2.33 11.72
N LYS A 92 13.91 2.78 11.02
CA LYS A 92 14.52 4.11 11.25
C LYS A 92 13.52 5.25 10.99
N LYS A 93 12.70 5.13 9.92
CA LYS A 93 11.67 6.13 9.61
C LYS A 93 10.52 6.06 10.61
N GLN A 94 10.15 4.86 11.06
CA GLN A 94 9.15 4.66 12.11
C GLN A 94 9.58 5.36 13.41
N LYS A 95 10.84 5.16 13.83
CA LYS A 95 11.40 5.82 15.03
C LYS A 95 11.46 7.34 14.87
N GLN A 96 11.84 7.84 13.69
CA GLN A 96 11.94 9.28 13.40
C GLN A 96 10.57 9.96 13.37
N ARG A 97 9.56 9.30 12.81
CA ARG A 97 8.20 9.86 12.65
C ARG A 97 7.31 9.63 13.88
N GLY A 98 7.58 8.58 14.66
CA GLY A 98 6.73 8.14 15.77
C GLY A 98 5.46 7.39 15.34
N TYR A 99 5.15 7.34 14.02
CA TYR A 99 3.95 6.66 13.48
C TYR A 99 4.17 6.19 12.05
N ASN A 100 3.32 5.26 11.60
CA ASN A 100 3.20 4.91 10.19
C ASN A 100 2.12 5.80 9.55
N GLN A 101 2.49 6.55 8.50
CA GLN A 101 1.57 7.45 7.79
C GLN A 101 0.35 6.74 7.18
N LEU A 102 0.41 5.42 7.01
CA LEU A 102 -0.68 4.61 6.48
C LEU A 102 -1.71 4.20 7.54
N THR A 103 -1.41 4.37 8.85
CA THR A 103 -2.27 3.86 9.91
C THR A 103 -3.67 4.46 9.85
N THR A 104 -3.80 5.78 9.84
CA THR A 104 -5.11 6.44 9.83
C THR A 104 -5.85 6.23 8.52
N PHE A 105 -5.14 6.20 7.39
CA PHE A 105 -5.70 5.86 6.08
C PHE A 105 -6.24 4.44 6.05
N GLY A 106 -5.43 3.45 6.47
CA GLY A 106 -5.83 2.03 6.49
C GLY A 106 -6.99 1.75 7.44
N LEU A 107 -7.03 2.40 8.61
CA LEU A 107 -8.15 2.27 9.56
C LEU A 107 -9.45 2.86 8.99
N SER A 108 -9.39 3.99 8.28
CA SER A 108 -10.56 4.55 7.59
C SER A 108 -11.06 3.62 6.48
N LEU A 109 -10.17 3.10 5.64
CA LEU A 109 -10.55 2.11 4.62
C LEU A 109 -11.14 0.85 5.24
N SER A 110 -10.57 0.34 6.33
CA SER A 110 -11.05 -0.81 7.09
C SER A 110 -12.50 -0.62 7.55
N LYS A 111 -12.81 0.55 8.09
CA LYS A 111 -14.16 0.93 8.52
C LYS A 111 -15.15 0.95 7.35
N HIS A 112 -14.81 1.61 6.23
CA HIS A 112 -15.72 1.76 5.10
C HIS A 112 -15.95 0.46 4.33
N LEU A 113 -14.89 -0.34 4.13
CA LEU A 113 -14.96 -1.62 3.42
C LEU A 113 -15.39 -2.77 4.33
N ASN A 114 -15.48 -2.56 5.64
CA ASN A 114 -15.76 -3.59 6.65
C ASN A 114 -14.80 -4.79 6.56
N LYS A 115 -13.48 -4.50 6.46
CA LYS A 115 -12.41 -5.49 6.32
C LYS A 115 -11.31 -5.25 7.37
N PRO A 116 -10.69 -6.30 7.94
CA PRO A 116 -9.66 -6.16 8.96
C PRO A 116 -8.41 -5.45 8.41
N TYR A 117 -7.85 -4.55 9.21
CA TYR A 117 -6.56 -3.89 8.95
C TYR A 117 -5.46 -4.61 9.73
N ILE A 118 -4.51 -5.23 9.01
CA ILE A 118 -3.49 -6.13 9.58
C ILE A 118 -2.11 -5.55 9.34
N THR A 119 -1.35 -5.27 10.39
CA THR A 119 -0.07 -4.54 10.32
C THR A 119 1.16 -5.41 10.60
N ASN A 120 0.98 -6.63 11.09
CA ASN A 120 2.05 -7.49 11.60
C ASN A 120 2.41 -8.67 10.69
N VAL A 121 1.82 -8.76 9.51
CA VAL A 121 2.05 -9.86 8.55
C VAL A 121 3.21 -9.55 7.62
N LEU A 122 3.22 -8.36 7.02
CA LEU A 122 4.30 -7.91 6.14
C LEU A 122 5.27 -7.05 6.94
N ILE A 123 6.54 -7.43 6.98
CA ILE A 123 7.60 -6.78 7.76
C ILE A 123 8.68 -6.24 6.83
N ARG A 124 9.18 -5.04 7.10
CA ARG A 124 10.34 -4.51 6.42
C ARG A 124 11.61 -4.92 7.15
N THR A 125 12.44 -5.71 6.51
CA THR A 125 13.75 -6.10 7.04
C THR A 125 14.72 -4.94 6.86
N SER A 126 15.49 -4.61 7.91
CA SER A 126 16.68 -3.79 7.76
C SER A 126 17.77 -4.69 7.16
N ALA A 127 18.44 -4.26 6.10
CA ALA A 127 19.67 -4.92 5.66
C ALA A 127 20.72 -4.78 6.79
N SER A 128 20.70 -5.67 7.76
CA SER A 128 21.76 -5.81 8.75
C SER A 128 22.72 -6.87 8.26
N LYS A 129 24.01 -6.55 8.27
CA LYS A 129 25.15 -7.42 7.90
C LYS A 129 25.32 -8.67 8.79
N THR A 130 24.28 -9.12 9.48
CA THR A 130 24.33 -10.24 10.42
C THR A 130 23.32 -11.32 10.05
N GLN A 131 23.54 -11.96 8.89
CA GLN A 131 23.03 -13.30 8.67
C GLN A 131 24.20 -14.29 8.68
N THR A 132 24.78 -14.43 9.86
CA THR A 132 25.55 -15.64 10.21
C THR A 132 24.53 -16.71 10.62
N PHE A 133 24.56 -17.84 9.92
CA PHE A 133 23.85 -19.08 10.25
C PHE A 133 22.33 -19.13 10.03
N LYS A 134 21.87 -19.06 8.76
CA LYS A 134 20.78 -19.96 8.34
C LYS A 134 20.80 -20.18 6.83
N GLN A 135 20.96 -21.45 6.48
CA GLN A 135 20.66 -22.15 5.23
C GLN A 135 21.42 -21.76 3.95
N ARG A 136 22.35 -22.64 3.65
CA ARG A 136 23.22 -22.71 2.46
C ARG A 136 22.46 -23.06 1.16
N PHE A 137 21.14 -23.16 1.17
CA PHE A 137 20.33 -23.67 0.04
C PHE A 137 19.50 -22.61 -0.71
N GLU A 138 19.40 -21.35 -0.25
CA GLU A 138 18.59 -20.31 -0.90
C GLU A 138 19.41 -19.21 -1.62
N ARG A 139 20.65 -19.50 -2.02
CA ARG A 139 21.53 -18.51 -2.68
C ARG A 139 21.31 -18.38 -4.19
N PHE A 140 20.15 -18.72 -4.74
CA PHE A 140 19.88 -18.55 -6.17
C PHE A 140 18.89 -17.41 -6.52
N SER A 141 18.44 -16.60 -5.60
CA SER A 141 17.74 -15.36 -5.90
C SER A 141 18.59 -14.17 -5.46
N ASN A 142 19.23 -13.51 -6.41
CA ASN A 142 19.85 -12.19 -6.27
C ASN A 142 18.77 -11.12 -6.01
N ASN A 143 18.09 -11.16 -4.86
CA ASN A 143 17.25 -10.08 -4.41
C ASN A 143 17.53 -9.84 -2.93
N ASP A 144 18.14 -8.70 -2.61
CA ASP A 144 18.07 -8.09 -1.28
C ASP A 144 16.60 -7.80 -0.99
N THR A 145 15.83 -8.82 -0.61
CA THR A 145 14.42 -8.67 -0.29
C THR A 145 14.30 -7.78 0.94
N LYS A 146 13.77 -6.58 0.72
CA LYS A 146 13.60 -5.56 1.78
C LYS A 146 12.41 -5.87 2.67
N PHE A 147 11.65 -6.93 2.35
CA PHE A 147 10.41 -7.31 3.01
C PHE A 147 10.41 -8.82 3.30
N SER A 148 9.64 -9.23 4.29
CA SER A 148 9.38 -10.63 4.63
C SER A 148 7.98 -10.79 5.22
N ILE A 149 7.44 -12.00 5.17
CA ILE A 149 6.15 -12.33 5.77
C ILE A 149 6.41 -13.01 7.12
N ALA A 150 5.73 -12.55 8.18
CA ALA A 150 5.83 -13.12 9.51
C ALA A 150 5.05 -14.43 9.65
N ASP A 151 3.87 -14.51 9.03
CA ASP A 151 3.00 -15.69 9.02
C ASP A 151 2.36 -15.88 7.64
N ILE A 152 2.92 -16.79 6.87
CA ILE A 152 2.45 -17.12 5.51
C ILE A 152 1.10 -17.85 5.58
N SER A 153 0.89 -18.68 6.61
CA SER A 153 -0.29 -19.53 6.70
C SER A 153 -1.59 -18.74 6.83
N SER A 154 -1.53 -17.58 7.50
CA SER A 154 -2.67 -16.67 7.67
C SER A 154 -3.16 -16.02 6.38
N LEU A 155 -2.35 -16.06 5.32
CA LEU A 155 -2.63 -15.42 4.03
C LEU A 155 -3.20 -16.37 2.99
N LYS A 156 -3.14 -17.68 3.19
CA LYS A 156 -3.61 -18.69 2.23
C LYS A 156 -5.06 -18.42 1.80
N ASN A 157 -5.28 -18.47 0.47
CA ASN A 157 -6.57 -18.22 -0.18
C ASN A 157 -7.18 -16.83 0.08
N LYS A 158 -6.38 -15.82 0.43
CA LYS A 158 -6.85 -14.47 0.73
C LYS A 158 -6.74 -13.52 -0.46
N HIS A 159 -7.69 -12.61 -0.56
CA HIS A 159 -7.59 -11.44 -1.41
C HIS A 159 -7.15 -10.24 -0.57
N ILE A 160 -5.93 -9.80 -0.78
CA ILE A 160 -5.26 -8.75 -0.01
C ILE A 160 -5.43 -7.41 -0.69
N LEU A 161 -5.83 -6.38 0.05
CA LEU A 161 -5.71 -4.98 -0.35
C LEU A 161 -4.41 -4.41 0.21
N LEU A 162 -3.38 -4.33 -0.61
CA LEU A 162 -2.11 -3.71 -0.25
C LEU A 162 -2.23 -2.20 -0.39
N ILE A 163 -1.91 -1.45 0.67
CA ILE A 163 -2.01 0.02 0.67
C ILE A 163 -0.66 0.70 0.83
N ASP A 164 -0.47 1.82 0.12
CA ASP A 164 0.71 2.70 0.25
C ASP A 164 0.29 4.17 0.16
N ASP A 165 1.22 5.10 0.40
CA ASP A 165 0.94 6.53 0.30
C ASP A 165 1.00 7.05 -1.15
N VAL A 166 2.08 6.76 -1.88
CA VAL A 166 2.26 7.27 -3.26
C VAL A 166 2.89 6.21 -4.15
N ILE A 167 2.26 5.93 -5.27
CA ILE A 167 2.88 5.18 -6.37
C ILE A 167 3.68 6.16 -7.23
N THR A 168 4.98 5.89 -7.36
CA THR A 168 5.86 6.52 -8.34
C THR A 168 6.23 5.49 -9.40
N THR A 169 7.31 4.75 -9.23
CA THR A 169 7.71 3.64 -10.12
C THR A 169 7.02 2.30 -9.80
N GLY A 170 6.35 2.21 -8.65
CA GLY A 170 5.76 0.98 -8.14
C GLY A 170 6.75 -0.03 -7.54
N ALA A 171 8.06 0.25 -7.53
CA ALA A 171 9.08 -0.72 -7.11
C ALA A 171 8.91 -1.23 -5.66
N THR A 172 8.45 -0.36 -4.74
CA THR A 172 8.15 -0.77 -3.35
C THR A 172 6.99 -1.75 -3.31
N LEU A 173 5.90 -1.43 -3.99
CA LEU A 173 4.72 -2.28 -4.08
C LEU A 173 5.03 -3.61 -4.77
N GLU A 174 5.81 -3.58 -5.86
CA GLU A 174 6.28 -4.79 -6.53
C GLU A 174 7.05 -5.70 -5.58
N SER A 175 7.99 -5.15 -4.80
CA SER A 175 8.75 -5.93 -3.83
C SER A 175 7.85 -6.53 -2.74
N CYS A 176 6.86 -5.78 -2.24
CA CYS A 176 5.88 -6.29 -1.29
C CYS A 176 5.01 -7.39 -1.89
N CYS A 177 4.52 -7.20 -3.12
CA CYS A 177 3.69 -8.19 -3.82
C CYS A 177 4.46 -9.49 -4.09
N LYS A 178 5.74 -9.42 -4.49
CA LYS A 178 6.58 -10.62 -4.68
C LYS A 178 6.69 -11.46 -3.42
N GLU A 179 6.84 -10.82 -2.26
CA GLU A 179 6.85 -11.53 -0.98
C GLU A 179 5.46 -12.12 -0.67
N LEU A 180 4.40 -11.34 -0.80
CA LEU A 180 3.04 -11.80 -0.53
C LEU A 180 2.65 -13.00 -1.43
N LEU A 181 3.05 -12.99 -2.71
CA LEU A 181 2.76 -14.04 -3.68
C LEU A 181 3.44 -15.40 -3.37
N ILE A 182 4.32 -15.47 -2.36
CA ILE A 182 4.84 -16.74 -1.83
C ILE A 182 3.74 -17.55 -1.14
N ALA A 183 2.73 -16.87 -0.59
CA ALA A 183 1.59 -17.56 0.01
C ALA A 183 0.69 -18.19 -1.08
N GLU A 184 0.14 -19.36 -0.75
CA GLU A 184 -0.63 -20.16 -1.70
C GLU A 184 -1.96 -19.50 -2.06
N ASN A 185 -2.25 -19.41 -3.36
CA ASN A 185 -3.53 -19.00 -3.92
C ASN A 185 -4.05 -17.64 -3.39
N ILE A 186 -3.18 -16.65 -3.31
CA ILE A 186 -3.58 -15.30 -2.93
C ILE A 186 -3.87 -14.43 -4.15
N LYS A 187 -4.72 -13.42 -3.93
CA LYS A 187 -4.98 -12.33 -4.85
C LYS A 187 -4.53 -11.03 -4.24
N ILE A 188 -4.03 -10.10 -5.05
CA ILE A 188 -3.57 -8.79 -4.56
C ILE A 188 -4.24 -7.71 -5.37
N SER A 189 -4.87 -6.76 -4.67
CA SER A 189 -5.27 -5.46 -5.21
C SER A 189 -4.48 -4.36 -4.50
N ILE A 190 -4.30 -3.23 -5.17
CA ILE A 190 -3.49 -2.12 -4.67
C ILE A 190 -4.33 -0.85 -4.56
N VAL A 191 -4.23 -0.17 -3.40
CA VAL A 191 -4.84 1.15 -3.20
C VAL A 191 -3.85 2.10 -2.57
N THR A 192 -3.75 3.34 -3.11
CA THR A 192 -2.84 4.35 -2.57
C THR A 192 -3.52 5.72 -2.43
N MET A 193 -2.94 6.58 -1.58
CA MET A 193 -3.44 7.95 -1.45
C MET A 193 -3.21 8.75 -2.73
N ALA A 194 -2.08 8.49 -3.44
CA ALA A 194 -1.75 9.23 -4.65
C ALA A 194 -0.94 8.41 -5.66
N TYR A 195 -0.96 8.87 -6.91
CA TYR A 195 -0.23 8.32 -8.05
C TYR A 195 0.47 9.43 -8.83
N THR A 196 1.73 9.23 -9.18
CA THR A 196 2.54 10.13 -10.03
C THR A 196 2.42 9.68 -11.48
N GLU A 197 1.98 10.57 -12.35
CA GLU A 197 2.04 10.38 -13.80
C GLU A 197 3.46 10.48 -14.32
#